data_559e630cb7dbcd6f272a095d51df117d
#
_entry.id   559e630cb7dbcd6f272a095d51df117d
#
_cell.length_a   1.000
_cell.length_b   1.000
_cell.length_c   1.000
_cell.angle_alpha   90.00
_cell.angle_beta   90.00
_cell.angle_gamma   90.00
#
_symmetry.space_group_name_H-M   'P 1'
#
loop_
_entity.id
_entity.type
_entity.pdbx_description
1 polymer ?
#
loop_
_entity_poly.entity_id
_entity_poly.type
_entity_poly.pdbx_seq_one_letter_code
_entity_poly.pdbx_strand_id
1 'polypeptide(L)'
;TNCLFTIIFLLGFHMGVTGALLAVILSDFLSILFLFWAASLYRYLRLRGINQMTWKSMLKFALPLIPTQIFWWIVSVSDQYLVAFMISDSANGIYAAAYKVPTILMVVATIFMDAWQISAVQENNAQRARFFTKVFNAYQVIMLFASACLIPFSKLLTKILTSDAYYESWKYIPFLI
;
A
#
# COMPACT_ATOMS: atom_id res chain seq x y z
N THR A 1 -6.01 -11.78 9.64
CA THR A 1 -5.77 -11.59 11.09
C THR A 1 -6.17 -10.17 11.54
N ASN A 2 -5.74 -9.11 10.87
CA ASN A 2 -6.03 -7.73 11.26
C ASN A 2 -7.54 -7.44 11.40
N CYS A 3 -8.37 -7.82 10.42
CA CYS A 3 -9.83 -7.62 10.49
C CYS A 3 -10.48 -8.27 11.72
N LEU A 4 -10.05 -9.49 12.09
CA LEU A 4 -10.58 -10.18 13.26
C LEU A 4 -10.26 -9.44 14.55
N PHE A 5 -9.03 -9.02 14.74
CA PHE A 5 -8.62 -8.26 15.93
C PHE A 5 -9.30 -6.90 16.00
N THR A 6 -9.44 -6.22 14.86
CA THR A 6 -10.15 -4.93 14.80
C THR A 6 -11.60 -5.09 15.23
N ILE A 7 -12.29 -6.12 14.76
CA ILE A 7 -13.69 -6.42 15.17
C ILE A 7 -13.77 -6.72 16.67
N ILE A 8 -12.86 -7.54 17.19
CA ILE A 8 -12.86 -7.92 18.62
C ILE A 8 -12.60 -6.70 19.50
N PHE A 9 -11.62 -5.86 19.18
CA PHE A 9 -11.27 -4.70 20.00
C PHE A 9 -12.27 -3.55 19.86
N LEU A 10 -12.83 -3.32 18.66
CA LEU A 10 -13.84 -2.27 18.45
C LEU A 10 -15.21 -2.65 18.98
N LEU A 11 -15.71 -3.86 18.68
CA LEU A 11 -17.06 -4.29 19.06
C LEU A 11 -17.09 -5.00 20.42
N GLY A 12 -16.04 -5.79 20.76
CA GLY A 12 -16.00 -6.52 22.02
C GLY A 12 -15.59 -5.65 23.21
N PHE A 13 -14.54 -4.85 23.05
CA PHE A 13 -14.01 -4.03 24.15
C PHE A 13 -14.40 -2.55 24.08
N HIS A 14 -15.07 -2.08 23.03
CA HIS A 14 -15.49 -0.67 22.82
C HIS A 14 -14.36 0.34 23.01
N MET A 15 -13.10 -0.04 22.68
CA MET A 15 -11.90 0.78 22.93
C MET A 15 -11.69 1.90 21.91
N GLY A 16 -12.58 2.06 20.92
CA GLY A 16 -12.48 3.13 19.92
C GLY A 16 -11.16 3.11 19.13
N VAL A 17 -10.56 4.28 18.93
CA VAL A 17 -9.33 4.45 18.13
C VAL A 17 -8.14 3.69 18.72
N THR A 18 -8.01 3.66 20.05
CA THR A 18 -6.94 2.93 20.75
C THR A 18 -7.03 1.42 20.51
N GLY A 19 -8.25 0.89 20.48
CA GLY A 19 -8.49 -0.52 20.14
C GLY A 19 -8.09 -0.87 18.71
N ALA A 20 -8.35 0.02 17.75
CA ALA A 20 -7.94 -0.15 16.36
C ALA A 20 -6.40 -0.18 16.22
N LEU A 21 -5.68 0.71 16.91
CA LEU A 21 -4.21 0.74 16.89
C LEU A 21 -3.62 -0.52 17.53
N LEU A 22 -4.15 -0.96 18.66
CA LEU A 22 -3.73 -2.19 19.31
C LEU A 22 -3.99 -3.43 18.44
N ALA A 23 -5.12 -3.46 17.72
CA ALA A 23 -5.45 -4.53 16.78
C ALA A 23 -4.40 -4.66 15.67
N VAL A 24 -3.92 -3.55 15.11
CA VAL A 24 -2.86 -3.55 14.09
C VAL A 24 -1.57 -4.11 14.65
N ILE A 25 -1.09 -3.56 15.78
CA ILE A 25 0.17 -3.97 16.40
C ILE A 25 0.15 -5.47 16.76
N LEU A 26 -0.93 -5.93 17.36
CA LEU A 26 -1.07 -7.33 17.78
C LEU A 26 -1.18 -8.27 16.57
N SER A 27 -1.90 -7.85 15.53
CA SER A 27 -2.01 -8.61 14.28
C SER A 27 -0.66 -8.77 13.60
N ASP A 28 0.12 -7.69 13.51
CA ASP A 28 1.44 -7.70 12.88
C ASP A 28 2.41 -8.56 13.69
N PHE A 29 2.40 -8.42 15.00
CA PHE A 29 3.23 -9.24 15.89
C PHE A 29 2.93 -10.74 15.75
N LEU A 30 1.65 -11.12 15.74
CA LEU A 30 1.24 -12.51 15.54
C LEU A 30 1.56 -13.02 14.14
N SER A 31 1.41 -12.18 13.11
CA SER A 31 1.78 -12.52 11.74
C SER A 31 3.28 -12.77 11.60
N ILE A 32 4.11 -11.95 12.25
CA ILE A 32 5.57 -12.14 12.28
C ILE A 32 5.92 -13.46 12.97
N LEU A 33 5.33 -13.71 14.13
CA LEU A 33 5.54 -14.96 14.88
C LEU A 33 5.15 -16.19 14.06
N PHE A 34 3.98 -16.13 13.42
CA PHE A 34 3.48 -17.22 12.58
C PHE A 34 4.39 -17.47 11.38
N LEU A 35 4.79 -16.41 10.66
CA LEU A 35 5.70 -16.52 9.52
C LEU A 35 7.08 -17.02 9.94
N PHE A 36 7.57 -16.55 11.07
CA PHE A 36 8.86 -17.00 11.61
C PHE A 36 8.87 -18.53 11.86
N TRP A 37 7.78 -19.03 12.38
CA TRP A 37 7.63 -20.45 12.66
C TRP A 37 7.29 -21.27 11.41
N ALA A 38 6.30 -20.84 10.60
CA ALA A 38 5.84 -21.55 9.40
C ALA A 38 6.92 -21.62 8.31
N ALA A 39 7.67 -20.53 8.11
CA ALA A 39 8.78 -20.49 7.16
C ALA A 39 10.10 -21.09 7.71
N SER A 40 10.08 -21.59 8.96
CA SER A 40 11.28 -22.12 9.63
C SER A 40 12.49 -21.18 9.53
N LEU A 41 12.24 -19.87 9.61
CA LEU A 41 13.25 -18.82 9.45
C LEU A 41 14.44 -19.00 10.43
N TYR A 42 14.19 -19.60 11.60
CA TYR A 42 15.25 -19.93 12.57
C TYR A 42 16.34 -20.83 11.99
N ARG A 43 16.05 -21.64 10.96
CA ARG A 43 17.04 -22.50 10.27
C ARG A 43 17.98 -21.71 9.36
N TYR A 44 17.53 -20.57 8.86
CA TYR A 44 18.28 -19.72 7.92
C TYR A 44 19.03 -18.59 8.63
N LEU A 45 18.69 -18.29 9.89
CA LEU A 45 19.40 -17.29 10.70
C LEU A 45 20.79 -17.81 11.13
N ARG A 46 21.74 -17.70 10.22
CA ARG A 46 23.16 -17.90 10.53
C ARG A 46 23.80 -16.54 10.84
N LEU A 47 23.88 -16.20 12.11
CA LEU A 47 24.59 -14.99 12.57
C LEU A 47 26.12 -15.11 12.41
N ARG A 48 26.63 -16.33 12.26
CA ARG A 48 28.06 -16.61 11.99
C ARG A 48 28.29 -16.62 10.47
N GLY A 49 29.02 -15.64 9.95
CA GLY A 49 29.41 -15.58 8.54
C GLY A 49 28.87 -14.37 7.76
N ILE A 50 28.50 -13.29 8.45
CA ILE A 50 28.20 -12.03 7.80
C ILE A 50 29.49 -11.51 7.16
N ASN A 51 29.60 -11.68 5.83
CA ASN A 51 30.75 -11.19 5.10
C ASN A 51 30.67 -9.66 5.02
N GLN A 52 31.70 -8.98 5.52
CA GLN A 52 31.77 -7.51 5.51
C GLN A 52 31.61 -6.92 4.11
N MET A 53 32.04 -7.66 3.08
CA MET A 53 31.90 -7.26 1.69
C MET A 53 30.42 -7.28 1.22
N THR A 54 29.67 -8.31 1.62
CA THR A 54 28.23 -8.41 1.33
C THR A 54 27.44 -7.31 2.04
N TRP A 55 27.75 -7.06 3.32
CA TRP A 55 27.15 -6.00 4.10
C TRP A 55 27.37 -4.62 3.45
N LYS A 56 28.61 -4.28 3.07
CA LYS A 56 28.93 -3.03 2.39
C LYS A 56 28.18 -2.90 1.05
N SER A 57 28.07 -3.97 0.28
CA SER A 57 27.34 -3.96 -1.00
C SER A 57 25.86 -3.73 -0.80
N MET A 58 25.25 -4.38 0.19
CA MET A 58 23.85 -4.17 0.55
C MET A 58 23.59 -2.72 1.03
N LEU A 59 24.48 -2.19 1.87
CA LEU A 59 24.38 -0.80 2.35
C LEU A 59 24.50 0.20 1.21
N LYS A 60 25.47 -0.01 0.31
CA LYS A 60 25.66 0.84 -0.88
C LYS A 60 24.44 0.83 -1.81
N PHE A 61 23.74 -0.29 -1.89
CA PHE A 61 22.50 -0.39 -2.65
C PHE A 61 21.31 0.24 -1.92
N ALA A 62 21.21 0.04 -0.61
CA ALA A 62 20.08 0.53 0.18
C ALA A 62 20.13 2.04 0.44
N LEU A 63 21.33 2.60 0.63
CA LEU A 63 21.52 4.01 1.00
C LEU A 63 20.84 4.99 0.04
N PRO A 64 20.96 4.87 -1.29
CA PRO A 64 20.27 5.75 -2.23
C PRO A 64 18.75 5.55 -2.29
N LEU A 65 18.21 4.44 -1.77
CA LEU A 65 16.77 4.18 -1.72
C LEU A 65 16.09 4.86 -0.53
N ILE A 66 16.85 5.13 0.55
CA ILE A 66 16.30 5.77 1.77
C ILE A 66 15.67 7.14 1.47
N PRO A 67 16.34 8.08 0.78
CA PRO A 67 15.73 9.36 0.44
C PRO A 67 14.44 9.21 -0.36
N THR A 68 14.41 8.28 -1.30
CA THR A 68 13.20 8.02 -2.12
C THR A 68 12.01 7.59 -1.24
N GLN A 69 12.23 6.72 -0.27
CA GLN A 69 11.18 6.28 0.66
C GLN A 69 10.72 7.41 1.58
N ILE A 70 11.66 8.23 2.06
CA ILE A 70 11.35 9.39 2.91
C ILE A 70 10.52 10.42 2.11
N PHE A 71 10.92 10.76 0.89
CA PHE A 71 10.15 11.67 0.05
C PHE A 71 8.75 11.14 -0.28
N TRP A 72 8.64 9.84 -0.56
CA TRP A 72 7.35 9.20 -0.80
C TRP A 72 6.43 9.31 0.42
N TRP A 73 6.99 9.06 1.61
CA TRP A 73 6.24 9.18 2.86
C TRP A 73 5.82 10.63 3.11
N ILE A 74 6.72 11.60 2.93
CA ILE A 74 6.42 13.04 3.08
C ILE A 74 5.26 13.43 2.15
N VAL A 75 5.31 13.07 0.87
CA VAL A 75 4.24 13.38 -0.09
C VAL A 75 2.92 12.77 0.38
N SER A 76 2.90 11.49 0.74
CA SER A 76 1.68 10.78 1.16
C SER A 76 1.03 11.37 2.42
N VAL A 77 1.85 11.87 3.36
CA VAL A 77 1.35 12.46 4.61
C VAL A 77 0.99 13.92 4.43
N SER A 78 1.73 14.65 3.57
CA SER A 78 1.51 16.08 3.35
C SER A 78 0.12 16.39 2.85
N ASP A 79 -0.42 15.58 1.95
CA ASP A 79 -1.77 15.79 1.39
C ASP A 79 -2.83 15.79 2.48
N GLN A 80 -2.80 14.82 3.37
CA GLN A 80 -3.74 14.72 4.48
C GLN A 80 -3.55 15.85 5.51
N TYR A 81 -2.27 16.19 5.80
CA TYR A 81 -1.95 17.27 6.71
C TYR A 81 -2.41 18.64 6.19
N LEU A 82 -2.21 18.91 4.91
CA LEU A 82 -2.62 20.15 4.26
C LEU A 82 -4.14 20.28 4.29
N VAL A 83 -4.89 19.23 3.97
CA VAL A 83 -6.35 19.26 4.02
C VAL A 83 -6.86 19.49 5.45
N ALA A 84 -6.31 18.80 6.45
CA ALA A 84 -6.70 18.96 7.83
C ALA A 84 -6.39 20.38 8.37
N PHE A 85 -5.20 20.91 8.06
CA PHE A 85 -4.74 22.19 8.57
C PHE A 85 -5.38 23.39 7.86
N MET A 86 -5.53 23.33 6.52
CA MET A 86 -6.00 24.47 5.72
C MET A 86 -7.52 24.54 5.61
N ILE A 87 -8.22 23.41 5.71
CA ILE A 87 -9.68 23.38 5.51
C ILE A 87 -10.39 23.02 6.81
N SER A 88 -10.37 21.77 7.23
CA SER A 88 -10.93 21.29 8.52
C SER A 88 -10.73 19.78 8.67
N ASP A 89 -10.88 19.29 9.91
CA ASP A 89 -10.86 17.85 10.20
C ASP A 89 -12.00 17.08 9.49
N SER A 90 -13.17 17.72 9.35
CA SER A 90 -14.29 17.10 8.62
C SER A 90 -13.99 16.95 7.12
N ALA A 91 -13.35 17.93 6.51
CA ALA A 91 -12.90 17.86 5.11
C ALA A 91 -11.84 16.77 4.91
N ASN A 92 -10.92 16.62 5.88
CA ASN A 92 -9.94 15.54 5.88
C ASN A 92 -10.63 14.16 5.96
N GLY A 93 -11.69 14.03 6.72
CA GLY A 93 -12.51 12.81 6.76
C GLY A 93 -13.13 12.47 5.40
N ILE A 94 -13.67 13.48 4.69
CA ILE A 94 -14.22 13.31 3.33
C ILE A 94 -13.10 12.94 2.34
N TYR A 95 -11.94 13.58 2.43
CA TYR A 95 -10.76 13.26 1.60
C TYR A 95 -10.28 11.82 1.84
N ALA A 96 -10.14 11.41 3.09
CA ALA A 96 -9.76 10.04 3.45
C ALA A 96 -10.77 8.99 2.95
N ALA A 97 -12.07 9.32 2.99
CA ALA A 97 -13.11 8.47 2.43
C ALA A 97 -13.01 8.38 0.89
N ALA A 98 -12.76 9.51 0.21
CA ALA A 98 -12.58 9.55 -1.24
C ALA A 98 -11.36 8.72 -1.68
N TYR A 99 -10.29 8.72 -0.89
CA TYR A 99 -9.05 8.00 -1.21
C TYR A 99 -9.19 6.46 -1.18
N LYS A 100 -10.24 5.93 -0.55
CA LYS A 100 -10.50 4.48 -0.52
C LYS A 100 -10.72 3.87 -1.91
N VAL A 101 -11.33 4.60 -2.85
CA VAL A 101 -11.60 4.08 -4.19
C VAL A 101 -10.32 4.01 -5.03
N PRO A 102 -9.50 5.07 -5.14
CA PRO A 102 -8.19 4.99 -5.79
C PRO A 102 -7.26 3.94 -5.20
N THR A 103 -7.35 3.65 -3.90
CA THR A 103 -6.55 2.60 -3.25
C THR A 103 -6.74 1.24 -3.92
N ILE A 104 -7.90 0.95 -4.49
CA ILE A 104 -8.13 -0.30 -5.24
C ILE A 104 -7.16 -0.40 -6.42
N LEU A 105 -6.98 0.69 -7.17
CA LEU A 105 -6.00 0.74 -8.28
C LEU A 105 -4.57 0.62 -7.78
N MET A 106 -4.26 1.26 -6.65
CA MET A 106 -2.93 1.17 -6.05
C MET A 106 -2.58 -0.27 -5.65
N VAL A 107 -3.55 -1.03 -5.11
CA VAL A 107 -3.33 -2.45 -4.79
C VAL A 107 -3.03 -3.26 -6.05
N VAL A 108 -3.80 -3.06 -7.13
CA VAL A 108 -3.55 -3.73 -8.41
C VAL A 108 -2.17 -3.36 -8.96
N ALA A 109 -1.82 -2.06 -8.92
CA ALA A 109 -0.51 -1.57 -9.35
C ALA A 109 0.63 -2.20 -8.54
N THR A 110 0.49 -2.30 -7.22
CA THR A 110 1.51 -2.88 -6.34
C THR A 110 1.71 -4.36 -6.65
N ILE A 111 0.64 -5.15 -6.74
CA ILE A 111 0.71 -6.57 -7.09
C ILE A 111 1.41 -6.76 -8.44
N PHE A 112 1.07 -5.91 -9.42
CA PHE A 112 1.72 -5.96 -10.72
C PHE A 112 3.22 -5.63 -10.62
N MET A 113 3.58 -4.56 -9.89
CA MET A 113 4.97 -4.14 -9.73
C MET A 113 5.81 -5.19 -9.01
N ASP A 114 5.27 -5.84 -7.98
CA ASP A 114 5.96 -6.93 -7.26
C ASP A 114 6.26 -8.12 -8.19
N ALA A 115 5.26 -8.56 -8.97
CA ALA A 115 5.44 -9.61 -9.96
C ALA A 115 6.41 -9.19 -11.08
N TRP A 116 6.32 -7.93 -11.52
CA TRP A 116 7.19 -7.37 -12.55
C TRP A 116 8.66 -7.32 -12.14
N GLN A 117 8.96 -6.90 -10.90
CA GLN A 117 10.34 -6.84 -10.39
C GLN A 117 11.03 -8.19 -10.48
N ILE A 118 10.34 -9.27 -10.14
CA ILE A 118 10.90 -10.63 -10.24
C ILE A 118 11.17 -11.00 -11.71
N SER A 119 10.23 -10.74 -12.60
CA SER A 119 10.36 -11.05 -14.02
C SER A 119 11.45 -10.23 -14.70
N ALA A 120 11.57 -8.95 -14.31
CA ALA A 120 12.55 -8.01 -14.88
C ALA A 120 14.00 -8.40 -14.56
N VAL A 121 14.25 -9.06 -13.41
CA VAL A 121 15.59 -9.54 -13.03
C VAL A 121 15.97 -10.80 -13.81
N GLN A 122 15.00 -11.64 -14.18
CA GLN A 122 15.24 -12.91 -14.83
C GLN A 122 15.41 -12.82 -16.37
N GLU A 123 14.98 -11.70 -16.97
CA GLU A 123 14.98 -11.55 -18.43
C GLU A 123 16.37 -11.30 -18.99
N ASN A 124 16.70 -12.04 -20.07
CA ASN A 124 18.01 -12.02 -20.70
C ASN A 124 18.20 -10.81 -21.63
N ASN A 125 19.41 -10.27 -21.73
CA ASN A 125 19.74 -8.96 -22.30
C ASN A 125 19.28 -8.67 -23.74
N ALA A 126 19.18 -9.68 -24.60
CA ALA A 126 18.93 -9.48 -26.05
C ALA A 126 17.49 -9.04 -26.40
N GLN A 127 16.49 -9.42 -25.60
CA GLN A 127 15.09 -9.09 -25.84
C GLN A 127 14.46 -8.18 -24.76
N ARG A 128 15.27 -7.78 -23.81
CA ARG A 128 14.85 -7.02 -22.62
C ARG A 128 14.06 -5.76 -22.97
N ALA A 129 14.53 -4.95 -23.90
CA ALA A 129 13.86 -3.71 -24.29
C ALA A 129 12.45 -3.94 -24.86
N ARG A 130 12.29 -4.93 -25.72
CA ARG A 130 10.98 -5.28 -26.31
C ARG A 130 10.01 -5.84 -25.28
N PHE A 131 10.52 -6.64 -24.36
CA PHE A 131 9.73 -7.18 -23.25
C PHE A 131 9.23 -6.05 -22.35
N PHE A 132 10.13 -5.17 -21.93
CA PHE A 132 9.76 -4.00 -21.10
C PHE A 132 8.70 -3.12 -21.78
N THR A 133 8.87 -2.80 -23.06
CA THR A 133 7.89 -1.99 -23.80
C THR A 133 6.53 -2.67 -23.88
N LYS A 134 6.48 -3.97 -24.17
CA LYS A 134 5.20 -4.70 -24.24
C LYS A 134 4.47 -4.72 -22.91
N VAL A 135 5.19 -5.01 -21.82
CA VAL A 135 4.59 -5.08 -20.48
C VAL A 135 4.17 -3.70 -20.01
N PHE A 136 4.98 -2.67 -20.26
CA PHE A 136 4.62 -1.31 -19.92
C PHE A 136 3.36 -0.83 -20.66
N ASN A 137 3.25 -1.10 -21.95
CA ASN A 137 2.05 -0.77 -22.74
C ASN A 137 0.82 -1.53 -22.23
N ALA A 138 0.95 -2.82 -21.94
CA ALA A 138 -0.14 -3.60 -21.37
C ALA A 138 -0.58 -3.05 -20.01
N TYR A 139 0.36 -2.72 -19.14
CA TYR A 139 0.10 -2.10 -17.84
C TYR A 139 -0.64 -0.76 -17.99
N GLN A 140 -0.16 0.13 -18.88
CA GLN A 140 -0.83 1.41 -19.14
C GLN A 140 -2.27 1.23 -19.60
N VAL A 141 -2.51 0.33 -20.56
CA VAL A 141 -3.85 0.06 -21.09
C VAL A 141 -4.77 -0.45 -19.97
N ILE A 142 -4.30 -1.40 -19.17
CA ILE A 142 -5.08 -1.95 -18.05
C ILE A 142 -5.40 -0.87 -17.02
N MET A 143 -4.42 -0.05 -16.63
CA MET A 143 -4.61 1.00 -15.63
C MET A 143 -5.54 2.11 -16.13
N LEU A 144 -5.39 2.54 -17.38
CA LEU A 144 -6.30 3.53 -18.00
C LEU A 144 -7.73 2.99 -18.12
N PHE A 145 -7.89 1.74 -18.54
CA PHE A 145 -9.20 1.11 -18.63
C PHE A 145 -9.85 0.97 -17.24
N ALA A 146 -9.09 0.52 -16.24
CA ALA A 146 -9.57 0.39 -14.88
C ALA A 146 -9.96 1.75 -14.28
N SER A 147 -9.16 2.80 -14.50
CA SER A 147 -9.49 4.18 -14.09
C SER A 147 -10.75 4.68 -14.78
N ALA A 148 -10.87 4.48 -16.09
CA ALA A 148 -12.05 4.88 -16.87
C ALA A 148 -13.32 4.13 -16.40
N CYS A 149 -13.21 2.90 -15.97
CA CYS A 149 -14.30 2.15 -15.36
C CYS A 149 -14.65 2.65 -13.95
N LEU A 150 -13.67 2.96 -13.12
CA LEU A 150 -13.91 3.37 -11.73
C LEU A 150 -14.60 4.74 -11.61
N ILE A 151 -14.32 5.66 -12.53
CA ILE A 151 -14.91 7.01 -12.50
C ILE A 151 -16.45 6.98 -12.55
N PRO A 152 -17.12 6.33 -13.50
CA PRO A 152 -18.59 6.26 -13.53
C PRO A 152 -19.17 5.47 -12.36
N PHE A 153 -18.46 4.45 -11.88
CA PHE A 153 -18.87 3.66 -10.72
C PHE A 153 -18.56 4.30 -9.37
N SER A 154 -17.91 5.47 -9.33
CA SER A 154 -17.50 6.15 -8.11
C SER A 154 -18.65 6.36 -7.11
N LYS A 155 -19.84 6.75 -7.58
CA LYS A 155 -21.03 6.92 -6.72
C LYS A 155 -21.48 5.61 -6.06
N LEU A 156 -21.48 4.52 -6.82
CA LEU A 156 -21.89 3.21 -6.33
C LEU A 156 -20.84 2.67 -5.32
N LEU A 157 -19.57 2.80 -5.65
CA LEU A 157 -18.47 2.37 -4.80
C LEU A 157 -18.44 3.16 -3.49
N THR A 158 -18.62 4.46 -3.54
CA THR A 158 -18.71 5.29 -2.33
C THR A 158 -19.85 4.83 -1.44
N LYS A 159 -21.02 4.57 -1.99
CA LYS A 159 -22.18 4.11 -1.23
C LYS A 159 -21.94 2.76 -0.53
N ILE A 160 -21.11 1.89 -1.13
CA ILE A 160 -20.80 0.56 -0.56
C ILE A 160 -19.66 0.66 0.47
N LEU A 161 -18.65 1.49 0.19
CA LEU A 161 -17.39 1.52 0.95
C LEU A 161 -17.39 2.53 2.10
N THR A 162 -18.30 3.51 2.07
CA THR A 162 -18.34 4.59 3.07
C THR A 162 -19.72 4.72 3.70
N SER A 163 -19.76 5.30 4.91
CA SER A 163 -21.00 5.67 5.58
C SER A 163 -21.68 6.85 4.89
N ASP A 164 -23.00 6.98 5.06
CA ASP A 164 -23.81 8.06 4.49
C ASP A 164 -23.27 9.47 4.85
N ALA A 165 -22.65 9.62 6.01
CA ALA A 165 -22.00 10.85 6.43
C ALA A 165 -20.88 11.34 5.49
N TYR A 166 -20.24 10.42 4.78
CA TYR A 166 -19.12 10.70 3.86
C TYR A 166 -19.50 10.49 2.39
N TYR A 167 -20.79 10.40 2.08
CA TYR A 167 -21.26 10.13 0.71
C TYR A 167 -20.79 11.19 -0.29
N GLU A 168 -20.65 12.44 0.12
CA GLU A 168 -20.17 13.52 -0.74
C GLU A 168 -18.74 13.30 -1.30
N SER A 169 -17.99 12.38 -0.72
CA SER A 169 -16.62 12.04 -1.18
C SER A 169 -16.54 11.57 -2.63
N TRP A 170 -17.65 11.05 -3.22
CA TRP A 170 -17.69 10.64 -4.62
C TRP A 170 -17.31 11.76 -5.60
N LYS A 171 -17.54 13.03 -5.24
CA LYS A 171 -17.23 14.20 -6.08
C LYS A 171 -15.71 14.39 -6.29
N TYR A 172 -14.91 13.94 -5.33
CA TYR A 172 -13.45 14.11 -5.32
C TYR A 172 -12.71 12.92 -5.94
N ILE A 173 -13.36 11.74 -6.03
CA ILE A 173 -12.75 10.52 -6.56
C ILE A 173 -12.19 10.70 -7.98
N PRO A 174 -12.87 11.33 -8.96
CA PRO A 174 -12.33 11.48 -10.31
C PRO A 174 -11.04 12.30 -10.37
N PHE A 175 -10.78 13.15 -9.37
CA PHE A 175 -9.56 13.96 -9.29
C PHE A 175 -8.41 13.21 -8.60
N LEU A 176 -8.72 12.12 -7.88
CA LEU A 176 -7.75 11.32 -7.14
C LEU A 176 -7.31 10.05 -7.89
N ILE A 177 -8.00 9.67 -8.96
CA ILE A 177 -7.67 8.55 -9.87
C ILE A 177 -6.72 9.01 -10.96
#